data_86af971d37657b6484995af8417800f9
#
_entry.id   86af971d37657b6484995af8417800f9
#
_cell.length_a   1.000
_cell.length_b   1.000
_cell.length_c   1.000
_cell.angle_alpha   90.00
_cell.angle_beta   90.00
_cell.angle_gamma   90.00
#
_symmetry.space_group_name_H-M   'P 1'
#
loop_
_entity.id
_entity.type
_entity.pdbx_description
1 polymer ?
#
loop_
_entity_poly.entity_id
_entity_poly.type
_entity_poly.pdbx_seq_one_letter_code
_entity_poly.pdbx_strand_id
1 'polypeptide(L)'
;MSAQRRDAEGRPQTAHSWESLVERQIREAMDAGAFDELPYRGERLPIEDDSAAGEWAMAHRMLRNAGMAPPWIESDKEARRLLAELEAAIARAPRTSPLSRHRLRTDVARIVADANRAIARVNAEAPTARQHRRPLDPAAEADRLERAFGD
;
A
#
# COMPACT_ATOMS: atom_id res chain seq x y z
N MET A 1 1.74 22.52 23.17
CA MET A 1 1.39 23.96 23.19
C MET A 1 0.89 24.33 21.79
N SER A 2 -0.41 24.45 21.61
CA SER A 2 -1.02 24.80 20.33
C SER A 2 -0.88 26.31 20.09
N ALA A 3 -0.11 26.69 19.08
CA ALA A 3 0.00 28.08 18.66
C ALA A 3 -1.33 28.52 18.03
N GLN A 4 -2.12 29.33 18.75
CA GLN A 4 -3.32 29.96 18.19
C GLN A 4 -2.87 31.02 17.18
N ARG A 5 -3.26 30.85 15.92
CA ARG A 5 -3.12 31.88 14.90
C ARG A 5 -4.00 33.09 15.22
N ARG A 6 -3.48 34.28 15.01
CA ARG A 6 -4.17 35.55 15.24
C ARG A 6 -4.43 36.25 13.91
N ASP A 7 -5.53 37.01 13.81
CA ASP A 7 -5.82 37.89 12.67
C ASP A 7 -4.90 39.13 12.64
N ALA A 8 -5.05 39.96 11.60
CA ALA A 8 -4.26 41.19 11.45
C ALA A 8 -4.43 42.18 12.61
N GLU A 9 -5.51 42.07 13.39
CA GLU A 9 -5.79 42.87 14.59
C GLU A 9 -5.39 42.16 15.89
N GLY A 10 -4.70 41.00 15.80
CA GLY A 10 -4.19 40.26 16.97
C GLY A 10 -5.22 39.44 17.76
N ARG A 11 -6.43 39.30 17.24
CA ARG A 11 -7.51 38.50 17.89
C ARG A 11 -7.34 36.99 17.59
N PRO A 12 -7.71 36.12 18.54
CA PRO A 12 -7.67 34.70 18.30
C PRO A 12 -8.65 34.31 17.20
N GLN A 13 -8.18 33.68 16.12
CA GLN A 13 -9.05 33.17 15.06
C GLN A 13 -9.85 31.97 15.57
N THR A 14 -11.15 32.13 15.65
CA THR A 14 -12.09 31.04 16.01
C THR A 14 -12.44 30.23 14.74
N ALA A 15 -12.92 28.99 14.90
CA ALA A 15 -13.34 28.17 13.77
C ALA A 15 -14.36 28.91 12.86
N HIS A 16 -15.25 29.69 13.44
CA HIS A 16 -16.24 30.50 12.71
C HIS A 16 -15.59 31.61 11.86
N SER A 17 -14.48 32.21 12.30
CA SER A 17 -13.75 33.23 11.49
C SER A 17 -13.01 32.60 10.30
N TRP A 18 -12.59 31.35 10.41
CA TRP A 18 -12.01 30.59 9.30
C TRP A 18 -13.04 30.21 8.24
N GLU A 19 -14.23 29.74 8.64
CA GLU A 19 -15.33 29.49 7.70
C GLU A 19 -15.70 30.74 6.92
N SER A 20 -15.83 31.88 7.59
CA SER A 20 -16.14 33.15 6.92
C SER A 20 -15.04 33.62 5.96
N LEU A 21 -13.76 33.35 6.25
CA LEU A 21 -12.64 33.66 5.37
C LEU A 21 -12.66 32.76 4.13
N VAL A 22 -12.85 31.46 4.32
CA VAL A 22 -12.90 30.47 3.24
C VAL A 22 -14.08 30.75 2.31
N GLU A 23 -15.26 30.99 2.86
CA GLU A 23 -16.45 31.31 2.09
C GLU A 23 -16.28 32.60 1.26
N ARG A 24 -15.63 33.61 1.82
CA ARG A 24 -15.29 34.81 1.09
C ARG A 24 -14.35 34.56 -0.07
N GLN A 25 -13.26 33.79 0.17
CA GLN A 25 -12.31 33.44 -0.88
C GLN A 25 -12.94 32.60 -1.99
N ILE A 26 -13.82 31.67 -1.64
CA ILE A 26 -14.58 30.90 -2.64
C ILE A 26 -15.45 31.82 -3.47
N ARG A 27 -16.16 32.74 -2.85
CA ARG A 27 -17.03 33.69 -3.54
C ARG A 27 -16.25 34.61 -4.47
N GLU A 28 -15.13 35.19 -4.00
CA GLU A 28 -14.23 36.01 -4.81
C GLU A 28 -13.69 35.21 -6.01
N ALA A 29 -13.33 33.95 -5.83
CA ALA A 29 -12.89 33.07 -6.91
C ALA A 29 -14.01 32.74 -7.91
N MET A 30 -15.25 32.54 -7.43
CA MET A 30 -16.43 32.35 -8.29
C MET A 30 -16.72 33.61 -9.11
N ASP A 31 -16.70 34.79 -8.49
CA ASP A 31 -16.94 36.06 -9.16
C ASP A 31 -15.82 36.38 -10.20
N ALA A 32 -14.61 35.90 -9.94
CA ALA A 32 -13.48 35.99 -10.87
C ALA A 32 -13.52 34.91 -12.00
N GLY A 33 -14.52 34.07 -12.06
CA GLY A 33 -14.67 33.01 -13.08
C GLY A 33 -13.70 31.84 -12.93
N ALA A 34 -13.08 31.66 -11.76
CA ALA A 34 -12.10 30.58 -11.56
C ALA A 34 -12.72 29.17 -11.68
N PHE A 35 -14.03 29.06 -11.64
CA PHE A 35 -14.77 27.80 -11.74
C PHE A 35 -15.55 27.66 -13.06
N ASP A 36 -15.43 28.58 -14.01
CA ASP A 36 -16.24 28.59 -15.23
C ASP A 36 -15.82 27.54 -16.25
N GLU A 37 -14.52 27.27 -16.37
CA GLU A 37 -13.95 26.32 -17.32
C GLU A 37 -13.19 25.19 -16.62
N LEU A 38 -13.82 24.56 -15.62
CA LEU A 38 -13.21 23.41 -14.96
C LEU A 38 -13.14 22.20 -15.88
N PRO A 39 -11.98 21.53 -15.98
CA PRO A 39 -11.91 20.21 -16.61
C PRO A 39 -12.87 19.28 -15.87
N TYR A 40 -13.55 18.39 -16.61
CA TYR A 40 -14.56 17.44 -16.07
C TYR A 40 -15.86 18.09 -15.56
N ARG A 41 -16.21 19.30 -16.02
CA ARG A 41 -17.49 19.92 -15.64
C ARG A 41 -18.67 19.04 -16.01
N GLY A 42 -19.44 18.61 -15.00
CA GLY A 42 -20.60 17.72 -15.17
C GLY A 42 -20.24 16.23 -15.32
N GLU A 43 -18.97 15.86 -15.31
CA GLU A 43 -18.52 14.48 -15.31
C GLU A 43 -18.28 13.95 -13.89
N ARG A 44 -18.41 12.63 -13.71
CA ARG A 44 -18.08 12.00 -12.44
C ARG A 44 -16.57 12.00 -12.26
N LEU A 45 -16.07 12.69 -11.24
CA LEU A 45 -14.65 12.68 -10.90
C LEU A 45 -14.21 11.27 -10.47
N PRO A 46 -13.04 10.80 -10.91
CA PRO A 46 -12.45 9.56 -10.45
C PRO A 46 -11.87 9.71 -9.03
N ILE A 47 -12.76 9.93 -8.05
CA ILE A 47 -12.35 10.05 -6.65
C ILE A 47 -12.15 8.63 -6.13
N GLU A 48 -10.94 8.34 -5.64
CA GLU A 48 -10.64 7.07 -5.01
C GLU A 48 -11.44 6.90 -3.73
N ASP A 49 -12.05 5.74 -3.56
CA ASP A 49 -12.77 5.38 -2.35
C ASP A 49 -11.79 4.88 -1.28
N ASP A 50 -11.48 5.75 -0.34
CA ASP A 50 -10.64 5.43 0.84
C ASP A 50 -11.43 4.81 1.99
N SER A 51 -12.73 4.54 1.83
CA SER A 51 -13.59 4.03 2.91
C SER A 51 -13.10 2.71 3.51
N ALA A 52 -12.43 1.88 2.70
CA ALA A 52 -11.82 0.63 3.16
C ALA A 52 -10.67 0.83 4.17
N ALA A 53 -10.07 2.02 4.24
CA ALA A 53 -9.00 2.34 5.17
C ALA A 53 -9.52 2.80 6.56
N GLY A 54 -10.83 3.01 6.71
CA GLY A 54 -11.44 3.40 7.98
C GLY A 54 -10.77 4.63 8.61
N GLU A 55 -10.38 4.51 9.89
CA GLU A 55 -9.70 5.60 10.64
C GLU A 55 -8.33 6.01 10.04
N TRP A 56 -7.71 5.15 9.24
CA TRP A 56 -6.44 5.41 8.55
C TRP A 56 -6.59 6.16 7.22
N ALA A 57 -7.80 6.41 6.75
CA ALA A 57 -8.07 7.04 5.45
C ALA A 57 -7.33 8.37 5.27
N MET A 58 -7.35 9.23 6.30
CA MET A 58 -6.66 10.51 6.25
C MET A 58 -5.13 10.35 6.19
N ALA A 59 -4.56 9.46 7.01
CA ALA A 59 -3.13 9.17 7.01
C ALA A 59 -2.67 8.63 5.66
N HIS A 60 -3.42 7.71 5.05
CA HIS A 60 -3.13 7.19 3.71
C HIS A 60 -3.19 8.28 2.65
N ARG A 61 -4.16 9.20 2.73
CA ARG A 61 -4.26 10.32 1.80
C ARG A 61 -3.08 11.27 1.93
N MET A 62 -2.66 11.58 3.16
CA MET A 62 -1.49 12.42 3.41
C MET A 62 -0.21 11.80 2.84
N LEU A 63 0.03 10.50 3.07
CA LEU A 63 1.17 9.77 2.51
C LEU A 63 1.15 9.81 0.98
N ARG A 64 0.02 9.54 0.37
CA ARG A 64 -0.17 9.56 -1.08
C ARG A 64 0.10 10.94 -1.68
N ASN A 65 -0.43 12.01 -1.05
CA ASN A 65 -0.18 13.39 -1.48
C ASN A 65 1.29 13.80 -1.34
N ALA A 66 2.02 13.18 -0.40
CA ALA A 66 3.47 13.34 -0.25
C ALA A 66 4.28 12.43 -1.21
N GLY A 67 3.62 11.69 -2.11
CA GLY A 67 4.29 10.72 -3.01
C GLY A 67 4.86 9.50 -2.29
N MET A 68 4.40 9.23 -1.05
CA MET A 68 4.87 8.14 -0.22
C MET A 68 3.86 7.00 -0.21
N ALA A 69 4.33 5.77 -0.35
CA ALA A 69 3.49 4.58 -0.15
C ALA A 69 3.44 4.22 1.34
N PRO A 70 2.29 3.73 1.85
CA PRO A 70 2.24 3.11 3.17
C PRO A 70 3.25 1.96 3.31
N PRO A 71 3.85 1.74 4.49
CA PRO A 71 4.89 0.71 4.69
C PRO A 71 4.46 -0.69 4.24
N TRP A 72 3.21 -1.07 4.47
CA TRP A 72 2.69 -2.39 4.06
C TRP A 72 2.72 -2.61 2.53
N ILE A 73 2.68 -1.54 1.71
CA ILE A 73 2.78 -1.67 0.25
C ILE A 73 4.20 -2.12 -0.14
N GLU A 74 5.23 -1.61 0.51
CA GLU A 74 6.60 -2.05 0.24
C GLU A 74 6.81 -3.48 0.74
N SER A 75 6.28 -3.83 1.91
CA SER A 75 6.26 -5.21 2.41
C SER A 75 5.51 -6.16 1.46
N ASP A 76 4.41 -5.72 0.85
CA ASP A 76 3.64 -6.49 -0.13
C ASP A 76 4.38 -6.67 -1.46
N LYS A 77 5.10 -5.67 -1.94
CA LYS A 77 5.98 -5.80 -3.13
C LYS A 77 7.06 -6.84 -2.89
N GLU A 78 7.68 -6.83 -1.71
CA GLU A 78 8.70 -7.79 -1.33
C GLU A 78 8.11 -9.21 -1.24
N ALA A 79 6.94 -9.38 -0.63
CA ALA A 79 6.24 -10.67 -0.58
C ALA A 79 5.96 -11.20 -1.99
N ARG A 80 5.45 -10.36 -2.90
CA ARG A 80 5.20 -10.75 -4.29
C ARG A 80 6.47 -11.14 -5.02
N ARG A 81 7.57 -10.40 -4.82
CA ARG A 81 8.86 -10.71 -5.42
C ARG A 81 9.35 -12.10 -4.98
N LEU A 82 9.28 -12.40 -3.69
CA LEU A 82 9.69 -13.69 -3.14
C LEU A 82 8.78 -14.84 -3.60
N LEU A 83 7.48 -14.62 -3.73
CA LEU A 83 6.55 -15.60 -4.31
C LEU A 83 6.89 -15.89 -5.78
N ALA A 84 7.21 -14.88 -6.56
CA ALA A 84 7.64 -15.06 -7.95
C ALA A 84 9.00 -15.79 -8.04
N GLU A 85 9.93 -15.51 -7.12
CA GLU A 85 11.20 -16.22 -7.01
C GLU A 85 11.00 -17.70 -6.67
N LEU A 86 10.06 -18.03 -5.77
CA LEU A 86 9.66 -19.40 -5.44
C LEU A 86 9.13 -20.13 -6.66
N GLU A 87 8.19 -19.53 -7.40
CA GLU A 87 7.65 -20.13 -8.62
C GLU A 87 8.75 -20.39 -9.66
N ALA A 88 9.65 -19.43 -9.85
CA ALA A 88 10.77 -19.59 -10.75
C ALA A 88 11.76 -20.68 -10.29
N ALA A 89 11.96 -20.85 -8.98
CA ALA A 89 12.80 -21.90 -8.42
C ALA A 89 12.18 -23.28 -8.65
N ILE A 90 10.88 -23.46 -8.40
CA ILE A 90 10.16 -24.72 -8.64
C ILE A 90 10.12 -25.05 -10.13
N ALA A 91 9.91 -24.06 -11.00
CA ALA A 91 9.91 -24.26 -12.45
C ALA A 91 11.26 -24.74 -13.02
N ARG A 92 12.36 -24.54 -12.29
CA ARG A 92 13.71 -25.06 -12.66
C ARG A 92 13.91 -26.51 -12.26
N ALA A 93 13.12 -27.04 -11.34
CA ALA A 93 13.30 -28.38 -10.75
C ALA A 93 13.43 -29.50 -11.80
N PRO A 94 12.59 -29.60 -12.86
CA PRO A 94 12.70 -30.68 -13.86
C PRO A 94 14.02 -30.70 -14.62
N ARG A 95 14.70 -29.55 -14.68
CA ARG A 95 15.98 -29.40 -15.41
C ARG A 95 17.20 -29.44 -14.47
N THR A 96 16.98 -29.64 -13.17
CA THR A 96 18.05 -29.60 -12.17
C THR A 96 18.72 -30.96 -12.07
N SER A 97 20.05 -30.99 -12.24
CA SER A 97 20.84 -32.21 -12.12
C SER A 97 20.73 -32.80 -10.71
N PRO A 98 20.84 -34.14 -10.54
CA PRO A 98 20.79 -34.78 -9.22
C PRO A 98 21.75 -34.15 -8.20
N LEU A 99 22.94 -33.79 -8.63
CA LEU A 99 23.97 -33.16 -7.78
C LEU A 99 23.55 -31.78 -7.28
N SER A 100 22.70 -31.06 -8.03
CA SER A 100 22.24 -29.72 -7.69
C SER A 100 20.89 -29.69 -6.93
N ARG A 101 20.20 -30.82 -6.84
CA ARG A 101 18.89 -30.91 -6.16
C ARG A 101 18.96 -30.49 -4.69
N HIS A 102 20.02 -30.88 -3.99
CA HIS A 102 20.18 -30.48 -2.58
C HIS A 102 20.25 -28.97 -2.42
N ARG A 103 21.02 -28.30 -3.27
CA ARG A 103 21.13 -26.83 -3.26
C ARG A 103 19.78 -26.17 -3.55
N LEU A 104 19.03 -26.67 -4.54
CA LEU A 104 17.71 -26.12 -4.88
C LEU A 104 16.71 -26.30 -3.72
N ARG A 105 16.75 -27.44 -2.99
CA ARG A 105 15.94 -27.63 -1.76
C ARG A 105 16.25 -26.57 -0.70
N THR A 106 17.53 -26.31 -0.46
CA THR A 106 17.96 -25.29 0.50
C THR A 106 17.52 -23.89 0.08
N ASP A 107 17.66 -23.55 -1.22
CA ASP A 107 17.23 -22.25 -1.75
C ASP A 107 15.72 -22.06 -1.62
N VAL A 108 14.92 -23.07 -1.97
CA VAL A 108 13.47 -23.03 -1.85
C VAL A 108 13.04 -22.88 -0.38
N ALA A 109 13.63 -23.63 0.53
CA ALA A 109 13.32 -23.52 1.96
C ALA A 109 13.62 -22.10 2.49
N ARG A 110 14.74 -21.50 2.06
CA ARG A 110 15.10 -20.12 2.39
C ARG A 110 14.09 -19.13 1.83
N ILE A 111 13.73 -19.26 0.54
CA ILE A 111 12.74 -18.37 -0.11
C ILE A 111 11.39 -18.43 0.60
N VAL A 112 10.91 -19.62 0.97
CA VAL A 112 9.66 -19.82 1.71
C VAL A 112 9.72 -19.12 3.07
N ALA A 113 10.83 -19.26 3.81
CA ALA A 113 11.01 -18.60 5.09
C ALA A 113 11.02 -17.07 4.94
N ASP A 114 11.72 -16.54 3.92
CA ASP A 114 11.77 -15.11 3.63
C ASP A 114 10.40 -14.58 3.22
N ALA A 115 9.67 -15.29 2.35
CA ALA A 115 8.32 -14.94 1.93
C ALA A 115 7.35 -14.89 3.13
N ASN A 116 7.43 -15.87 4.03
CA ASN A 116 6.60 -15.88 5.23
C ASN A 116 6.91 -14.71 6.17
N ARG A 117 8.19 -14.28 6.28
CA ARG A 117 8.54 -13.07 7.02
C ARG A 117 7.96 -11.81 6.38
N ALA A 118 8.03 -11.69 5.06
CA ALA A 118 7.44 -10.57 4.33
C ALA A 118 5.91 -10.55 4.48
N ILE A 119 5.25 -11.69 4.35
CA ILE A 119 3.80 -11.86 4.57
C ILE A 119 3.41 -11.47 6.00
N ALA A 120 4.18 -11.88 7.00
CA ALA A 120 3.91 -11.50 8.39
C ALA A 120 3.98 -9.98 8.59
N ARG A 121 4.96 -9.29 7.95
CA ARG A 121 5.02 -7.81 7.96
C ARG A 121 3.81 -7.19 7.29
N VAL A 122 3.42 -7.66 6.09
CA VAL A 122 2.19 -7.18 5.42
C VAL A 122 1.00 -7.31 6.35
N ASN A 123 0.81 -8.47 6.97
CA ASN A 123 -0.35 -8.72 7.84
C ASN A 123 -0.33 -7.90 9.14
N ALA A 124 0.86 -7.49 9.61
CA ALA A 124 0.99 -6.62 10.80
C ALA A 124 0.77 -5.13 10.47
N GLU A 125 1.12 -4.70 9.25
CA GLU A 125 1.12 -3.30 8.83
C GLU A 125 -0.12 -2.92 8.03
N ALA A 126 -0.80 -3.88 7.41
CA ALA A 126 -1.96 -3.63 6.57
C ALA A 126 -3.18 -3.19 7.39
N PRO A 127 -3.91 -2.16 6.94
CA PRO A 127 -4.98 -1.56 7.74
C PRO A 127 -6.23 -2.44 7.86
N THR A 128 -6.43 -3.38 6.95
CA THR A 128 -7.60 -4.29 6.98
C THR A 128 -7.21 -5.72 6.58
N ALA A 129 -8.00 -6.69 7.03
CA ALA A 129 -7.81 -8.10 6.69
C ALA A 129 -7.92 -8.41 5.19
N ARG A 130 -8.47 -7.49 4.38
CA ARG A 130 -8.55 -7.66 2.91
C ARG A 130 -7.19 -7.65 2.24
N GLN A 131 -6.20 -6.95 2.81
CA GLN A 131 -4.84 -6.91 2.33
C GLN A 131 -3.98 -8.04 2.90
N HIS A 132 -4.46 -8.78 3.89
CA HIS A 132 -3.71 -9.87 4.48
C HIS A 132 -3.45 -10.99 3.47
N ARG A 133 -2.28 -11.60 3.58
CA ARG A 133 -1.87 -12.75 2.78
C ARG A 133 -1.82 -14.00 3.64
N ARG A 134 -2.20 -15.12 3.05
CA ARG A 134 -2.04 -16.42 3.70
C ARG A 134 -0.55 -16.81 3.69
N PRO A 135 0.03 -17.20 4.82
CA PRO A 135 1.37 -17.76 4.88
C PRO A 135 1.48 -19.06 4.04
N LEU A 136 2.67 -19.27 3.50
CA LEU A 136 3.02 -20.54 2.85
C LEU A 136 3.21 -21.62 3.89
N ASP A 137 2.78 -22.84 3.57
CA ASP A 137 3.13 -24.03 4.33
C ASP A 137 4.47 -24.59 3.82
N PRO A 138 5.54 -24.57 4.63
CA PRO A 138 6.86 -25.03 4.21
C PRO A 138 6.87 -26.51 3.78
N ALA A 139 6.07 -27.37 4.42
CA ALA A 139 5.98 -28.78 4.07
C ALA A 139 5.31 -28.98 2.71
N ALA A 140 4.19 -28.28 2.47
CA ALA A 140 3.50 -28.32 1.18
C ALA A 140 4.37 -27.82 0.02
N GLU A 141 5.17 -26.77 0.23
CA GLU A 141 6.09 -26.26 -0.81
C GLU A 141 7.29 -27.20 -1.05
N ALA A 142 7.81 -27.86 0.01
CA ALA A 142 8.82 -28.90 -0.14
C ALA A 142 8.28 -30.09 -0.96
N ASP A 143 7.09 -30.58 -0.65
CA ASP A 143 6.43 -31.66 -1.41
C ASP A 143 6.16 -31.26 -2.86
N ARG A 144 5.81 -29.99 -3.10
CA ARG A 144 5.62 -29.45 -4.44
C ARG A 144 6.92 -29.46 -5.25
N LEU A 145 8.04 -29.10 -4.60
CA LEU A 145 9.37 -29.16 -5.21
C LEU A 145 9.78 -30.61 -5.54
N GLU A 146 9.55 -31.57 -4.62
CA GLU A 146 9.89 -32.99 -4.86
C GLU A 146 9.10 -33.55 -6.05
N ARG A 147 7.82 -33.26 -6.14
CA ARG A 147 7.00 -33.61 -7.32
C ARG A 147 7.52 -32.99 -8.61
N ALA A 148 8.06 -31.76 -8.53
CA ALA A 148 8.60 -31.04 -9.70
C ALA A 148 9.96 -31.61 -10.17
N PHE A 149 10.71 -32.33 -9.33
CA PHE A 149 11.93 -33.01 -9.79
C PHE A 149 11.62 -34.20 -10.72
N GLY A 150 10.36 -34.68 -10.71
CA GLY A 150 9.98 -35.92 -11.37
C GLY A 150 10.58 -37.13 -10.64
N ASP A 151 9.85 -38.20 -10.59
CA ASP A 151 10.38 -39.52 -10.19
C ASP A 151 11.40 -40.04 -11.19
#